data_70a2fa113137f4fff50a685bef274cdd
#
_entry.id   70a2fa113137f4fff50a685bef274cdd
#
_cell.length_a   1.000
_cell.length_b   1.000
_cell.length_c   1.000
_cell.angle_alpha   90.00
_cell.angle_beta   90.00
_cell.angle_gamma   90.00
#
_symmetry.space_group_name_H-M   'P 1'
#
loop_
_entity.id
_entity.type
_entity.pdbx_description
1 polymer ?
#
loop_
_entity_poly.entity_id
_entity_poly.type
_entity_poly.pdbx_seq_one_letter_code
_entity_poly.pdbx_strand_id
1 'polypeptide(L)'
;VKKDCVTLARPPITVAAGPHTDVLREIACDGIDLAIWERSLDPALIREISALDLDGIDDLLLACDAGGVETELGALLKDSGYPESPLLCADIAALAARHAALLGDRRVRIRLEAVETDACRKFHADFVTVRTITTYRGYGTQWQRADAPDNQTINEMRPGTVGLFKGRLLQPEPSVLHRSPPIADSGQSRLVLVIDSIGSG
;
A
#
# COMPACT_ATOMS: atom_id res chain seq x y z
N VAL A 1 0.23 39.28 37.20
CA VAL A 1 0.93 38.17 36.55
C VAL A 1 -0.07 37.51 35.59
N LYS A 2 0.03 37.81 34.27
CA LYS A 2 -0.75 37.12 33.25
C LYS A 2 -0.10 35.77 33.03
N LYS A 3 -0.83 34.69 33.33
CA LYS A 3 -0.47 33.34 32.90
C LYS A 3 -0.80 33.26 31.42
N ASP A 4 0.19 33.31 30.57
CA ASP A 4 0.05 32.93 29.16
C ASP A 4 -0.30 31.44 29.10
N CYS A 5 -1.56 31.16 28.76
CA CYS A 5 -2.02 29.82 28.46
C CYS A 5 -1.42 29.42 27.10
N VAL A 6 -0.32 28.72 27.11
CA VAL A 6 0.23 28.10 25.90
C VAL A 6 -0.76 27.02 25.49
N THR A 7 -1.65 27.35 24.55
CA THR A 7 -2.45 26.36 23.86
C THR A 7 -1.49 25.47 23.06
N LEU A 8 -1.18 24.30 23.59
CA LEU A 8 -0.49 23.27 22.82
C LEU A 8 -1.37 22.94 21.61
N ALA A 9 -1.00 23.43 20.45
CA ALA A 9 -1.65 23.08 19.21
C ALA A 9 -1.59 21.56 19.09
N ARG A 10 -2.77 20.92 18.96
CA ARG A 10 -2.86 19.48 18.72
C ARG A 10 -2.09 19.20 17.43
N PRO A 11 -1.15 18.24 17.40
CA PRO A 11 -0.43 17.96 16.17
C PRO A 11 -1.44 17.66 15.06
N PRO A 12 -1.21 18.14 13.83
CA PRO A 12 -2.15 17.93 12.73
C PRO A 12 -2.39 16.42 12.55
N ILE A 13 -3.65 16.06 12.29
CA ILE A 13 -4.00 14.67 11.93
C ILE A 13 -3.37 14.43 10.56
N THR A 14 -2.41 13.51 10.50
CA THR A 14 -1.70 13.19 9.25
C THR A 14 -2.07 11.82 8.70
N VAL A 15 -2.86 11.07 9.47
CA VAL A 15 -3.32 9.71 9.14
C VAL A 15 -4.82 9.63 9.34
N ALA A 16 -5.54 9.20 8.29
CA ALA A 16 -6.95 8.82 8.36
C ALA A 16 -7.05 7.29 8.30
N ALA A 17 -7.79 6.67 9.22
CA ALA A 17 -7.97 5.22 9.24
C ALA A 17 -9.43 4.86 9.57
N GLY A 18 -9.94 3.80 8.96
CA GLY A 18 -11.29 3.32 9.21
C GLY A 18 -11.68 2.04 8.47
N PRO A 19 -12.81 1.41 8.88
CA PRO A 19 -13.23 0.13 8.35
C PRO A 19 -13.93 0.25 6.97
N HIS A 20 -14.32 1.44 6.56
CA HIS A 20 -15.04 1.68 5.32
C HIS A 20 -14.12 2.24 4.25
N THR A 21 -14.30 1.81 3.01
CA THR A 21 -13.45 2.20 1.87
C THR A 21 -13.44 3.70 1.60
N ASP A 22 -14.48 4.43 2.04
CA ASP A 22 -14.55 5.89 1.85
C ASP A 22 -13.42 6.65 2.55
N VAL A 23 -12.79 6.07 3.58
CA VAL A 23 -11.63 6.65 4.25
C VAL A 23 -10.47 6.93 3.30
N LEU A 24 -10.35 6.17 2.21
CA LEU A 24 -9.31 6.39 1.21
C LEU A 24 -9.43 7.73 0.50
N ARG A 25 -10.62 8.35 0.48
CA ARG A 25 -10.84 9.69 -0.10
C ARG A 25 -10.14 10.79 0.70
N GLU A 26 -9.91 10.54 1.99
CA GLU A 26 -9.21 11.50 2.87
C GLU A 26 -7.79 11.79 2.40
N ILE A 27 -7.21 10.93 1.55
CA ILE A 27 -5.89 11.19 0.95
C ILE A 27 -5.86 12.49 0.13
N ALA A 28 -7.01 12.93 -0.39
CA ALA A 28 -7.12 14.19 -1.12
C ALA A 28 -7.19 15.43 -0.20
N CYS A 29 -7.40 15.24 1.12
CA CYS A 29 -7.48 16.34 2.07
C CYS A 29 -6.09 16.88 2.41
N ASP A 30 -6.02 18.20 2.64
CA ASP A 30 -4.80 18.83 3.13
C ASP A 30 -4.45 18.28 4.52
N GLY A 31 -3.17 18.03 4.74
CA GLY A 31 -2.66 17.53 6.03
C GLY A 31 -2.82 16.02 6.25
N ILE A 32 -3.47 15.27 5.36
CA ILE A 32 -3.50 13.80 5.40
C ILE A 32 -2.46 13.26 4.44
N ASP A 33 -1.46 12.55 4.94
CA ASP A 33 -0.38 11.94 4.15
C ASP A 33 -0.50 10.41 4.05
N LEU A 34 -1.38 9.81 4.86
CA LEU A 34 -1.70 8.38 4.83
C LEU A 34 -3.20 8.18 5.07
N ALA A 35 -3.86 7.46 4.18
CA ALA A 35 -5.23 6.98 4.36
C ALA A 35 -5.22 5.45 4.43
N ILE A 36 -5.82 4.86 5.48
CA ILE A 36 -5.81 3.42 5.75
C ILE A 36 -7.23 2.87 5.76
N TRP A 37 -7.51 1.98 4.83
CA TRP A 37 -8.73 1.18 4.85
C TRP A 37 -8.47 -0.15 5.56
N GLU A 38 -9.01 -0.28 6.78
CA GLU A 38 -8.87 -1.44 7.65
C GLU A 38 -9.86 -2.55 7.27
N ARG A 39 -9.72 -3.09 6.06
CA ARG A 39 -10.54 -4.21 5.60
C ARG A 39 -10.01 -5.57 6.08
N SER A 40 -10.91 -6.55 6.12
CA SER A 40 -10.54 -7.97 6.19
C SER A 40 -10.71 -8.58 4.79
N LEU A 41 -9.78 -9.45 4.41
CA LEU A 41 -9.91 -10.22 3.16
C LEU A 41 -11.01 -11.25 3.28
N ASP A 42 -11.68 -11.52 2.15
CA ASP A 42 -12.64 -12.62 2.06
C ASP A 42 -11.93 -13.95 2.37
N PRO A 43 -12.55 -14.85 3.14
CA PRO A 43 -11.98 -16.16 3.46
C PRO A 43 -11.63 -17.02 2.21
N ALA A 44 -12.35 -16.85 1.09
CA ALA A 44 -12.02 -17.55 -0.15
C ALA A 44 -10.73 -16.98 -0.77
N LEU A 45 -10.57 -15.66 -0.77
CA LEU A 45 -9.34 -15.00 -1.23
C LEU A 45 -8.14 -15.39 -0.34
N ILE A 46 -8.33 -15.45 0.99
CA ILE A 46 -7.28 -15.91 1.91
C ILE A 46 -6.84 -17.32 1.56
N ARG A 47 -7.77 -18.23 1.28
CA ARG A 47 -7.43 -19.62 0.87
C ARG A 47 -6.66 -19.66 -0.44
N GLU A 48 -7.09 -18.88 -1.45
CA GLU A 48 -6.39 -18.78 -2.74
C GLU A 48 -4.95 -18.28 -2.55
N ILE A 49 -4.75 -17.20 -1.80
CA ILE A 49 -3.42 -16.65 -1.51
C ILE A 49 -2.56 -17.63 -0.68
N SER A 50 -3.17 -18.34 0.28
CA SER A 50 -2.44 -19.28 1.12
C SER A 50 -1.94 -20.52 0.35
N ALA A 51 -2.58 -20.85 -0.76
CA ALA A 51 -2.19 -21.93 -1.64
C ALA A 51 -1.03 -21.58 -2.60
N LEU A 52 -0.65 -20.30 -2.69
CA LEU A 52 0.47 -19.86 -3.54
C LEU A 52 1.79 -20.38 -2.94
N ASP A 53 2.61 -20.96 -3.81
CA ASP A 53 4.02 -21.21 -3.54
C ASP A 53 4.82 -19.95 -3.91
N LEU A 54 5.17 -19.14 -2.90
CA LEU A 54 5.82 -17.85 -3.14
C LEU A 54 7.25 -18.01 -3.68
N ASP A 55 7.89 -19.16 -3.49
CA ASP A 55 9.23 -19.45 -4.01
C ASP A 55 9.17 -19.85 -5.50
N GLY A 56 8.00 -20.27 -5.97
CA GLY A 56 7.76 -20.78 -7.33
C GLY A 56 7.08 -19.80 -8.28
N ILE A 57 6.84 -18.56 -7.85
CA ILE A 57 6.18 -17.51 -8.66
C ILE A 57 7.13 -16.34 -8.91
N ASP A 58 6.98 -15.71 -10.07
CA ASP A 58 7.76 -14.51 -10.41
C ASP A 58 7.06 -13.23 -9.91
N ASP A 59 7.87 -12.20 -9.64
CA ASP A 59 7.37 -10.86 -9.42
C ASP A 59 6.67 -10.32 -10.69
N LEU A 60 5.52 -9.66 -10.50
CA LEU A 60 4.75 -9.09 -11.59
C LEU A 60 4.94 -7.59 -11.70
N LEU A 61 5.11 -7.12 -12.92
CA LEU A 61 5.08 -5.70 -13.28
C LEU A 61 4.13 -5.50 -14.46
N LEU A 62 3.02 -4.79 -14.23
CA LEU A 62 2.05 -4.46 -15.25
C LEU A 62 1.85 -2.95 -15.33
N ALA A 63 1.79 -2.40 -16.53
CA ALA A 63 1.50 -0.98 -16.78
C ALA A 63 0.43 -0.88 -17.88
N CYS A 64 -0.81 -0.60 -17.49
CA CYS A 64 -1.96 -0.60 -18.38
C CYS A 64 -3.00 0.48 -18.03
N ASP A 65 -4.04 0.60 -18.84
CA ASP A 65 -5.23 1.36 -18.49
C ASP A 65 -5.96 0.68 -17.32
N ALA A 66 -6.43 1.46 -16.36
CA ALA A 66 -7.08 0.93 -15.15
C ALA A 66 -8.29 0.01 -15.45
N GLY A 67 -9.01 0.27 -16.54
CA GLY A 67 -10.14 -0.57 -16.99
C GLY A 67 -9.73 -1.89 -17.65
N GLY A 68 -8.46 -2.06 -18.01
CA GLY A 68 -7.93 -3.29 -18.63
C GLY A 68 -7.24 -4.24 -17.65
N VAL A 69 -7.06 -3.81 -16.40
CA VAL A 69 -6.23 -4.53 -15.41
C VAL A 69 -6.64 -5.99 -15.23
N GLU A 70 -7.92 -6.29 -15.10
CA GLU A 70 -8.37 -7.66 -14.85
C GLU A 70 -7.96 -8.63 -15.96
N THR A 71 -8.12 -8.19 -17.22
CA THR A 71 -7.78 -9.02 -18.38
C THR A 71 -6.27 -9.19 -18.54
N GLU A 72 -5.51 -8.08 -18.47
CA GLU A 72 -4.06 -8.10 -18.68
C GLU A 72 -3.33 -8.78 -17.52
N LEU A 73 -3.79 -8.55 -16.28
CA LEU A 73 -3.23 -9.19 -15.10
C LEU A 73 -3.51 -10.69 -15.08
N GLY A 74 -4.72 -11.12 -15.47
CA GLY A 74 -5.07 -12.54 -15.54
C GLY A 74 -4.17 -13.34 -16.49
N ALA A 75 -3.81 -12.75 -17.63
CA ALA A 75 -2.86 -13.35 -18.56
C ALA A 75 -1.44 -13.40 -17.95
N LEU A 76 -1.00 -12.28 -17.34
CA LEU A 76 0.34 -12.15 -16.75
C LEU A 76 0.53 -13.11 -15.57
N LEU A 77 -0.45 -13.25 -14.68
CA LEU A 77 -0.42 -14.19 -13.55
C LEU A 77 -0.12 -15.62 -14.04
N LYS A 78 -0.84 -16.06 -15.08
CA LYS A 78 -0.66 -17.39 -15.67
C LYS A 78 0.75 -17.59 -16.22
N ASP A 79 1.30 -16.58 -16.91
CA ASP A 79 2.63 -16.65 -17.54
C ASP A 79 3.76 -16.59 -16.51
N SER A 80 3.47 -16.10 -15.30
CA SER A 80 4.44 -15.92 -14.20
C SER A 80 4.36 -17.00 -13.11
N GLY A 81 3.81 -18.17 -13.43
CA GLY A 81 3.82 -19.33 -12.54
C GLY A 81 2.73 -19.33 -11.46
N TYR A 82 1.82 -18.34 -11.49
CA TYR A 82 0.68 -18.36 -10.56
C TYR A 82 -0.32 -19.45 -10.98
N PRO A 83 -0.85 -20.24 -10.02
CA PRO A 83 -2.01 -21.07 -10.29
C PRO A 83 -3.21 -20.20 -10.65
N GLU A 84 -4.33 -20.82 -11.04
CA GLU A 84 -5.58 -20.07 -11.25
C GLU A 84 -5.93 -19.27 -9.98
N SER A 85 -5.86 -17.93 -10.11
CA SER A 85 -6.01 -16.99 -8.99
C SER A 85 -7.03 -15.90 -9.31
N PRO A 86 -8.29 -16.27 -9.65
CA PRO A 86 -9.30 -15.31 -10.09
C PRO A 86 -9.70 -14.30 -9.02
N LEU A 87 -9.71 -14.69 -7.73
CA LEU A 87 -10.08 -13.79 -6.64
C LEU A 87 -8.99 -12.76 -6.37
N LEU A 88 -7.72 -13.16 -6.43
CA LEU A 88 -6.58 -12.25 -6.33
C LEU A 88 -6.58 -11.26 -7.49
N CYS A 89 -6.79 -11.75 -8.71
CA CYS A 89 -6.88 -10.92 -9.90
C CYS A 89 -8.01 -9.87 -9.79
N ALA A 90 -9.20 -10.29 -9.40
CA ALA A 90 -10.36 -9.40 -9.22
C ALA A 90 -10.13 -8.36 -8.12
N ASP A 91 -9.52 -8.75 -6.99
CA ASP A 91 -9.20 -7.82 -5.89
C ASP A 91 -8.18 -6.77 -6.33
N ILE A 92 -7.10 -7.17 -7.02
CA ILE A 92 -6.11 -6.24 -7.56
C ILE A 92 -6.74 -5.28 -8.56
N ALA A 93 -7.58 -5.78 -9.48
CA ALA A 93 -8.28 -4.95 -10.45
C ALA A 93 -9.21 -3.93 -9.77
N ALA A 94 -9.94 -4.34 -8.74
CA ALA A 94 -10.79 -3.45 -7.96
C ALA A 94 -9.99 -2.36 -7.22
N LEU A 95 -8.82 -2.69 -6.67
CA LEU A 95 -7.94 -1.71 -6.03
C LEU A 95 -7.32 -0.74 -7.04
N ALA A 96 -6.92 -1.23 -8.21
CA ALA A 96 -6.39 -0.40 -9.30
C ALA A 96 -7.44 0.59 -9.83
N ALA A 97 -8.66 0.12 -10.03
CA ALA A 97 -9.78 0.99 -10.44
C ALA A 97 -10.08 2.08 -9.38
N ARG A 98 -10.02 1.74 -8.09
CA ARG A 98 -10.19 2.72 -7.01
C ARG A 98 -9.07 3.74 -6.97
N HIS A 99 -7.80 3.29 -7.07
CA HIS A 99 -6.64 4.15 -7.13
C HIS A 99 -6.79 5.16 -8.28
N ALA A 100 -7.07 4.68 -9.48
CA ALA A 100 -7.27 5.50 -10.67
C ALA A 100 -8.42 6.51 -10.49
N ALA A 101 -9.58 6.06 -9.98
CA ALA A 101 -10.74 6.91 -9.78
C ALA A 101 -10.50 8.01 -8.72
N LEU A 102 -9.76 7.71 -7.65
CA LEU A 102 -9.45 8.67 -6.59
C LEU A 102 -8.48 9.77 -7.05
N LEU A 103 -7.54 9.43 -7.93
CA LEU A 103 -6.49 10.35 -8.39
C LEU A 103 -6.80 10.98 -9.75
N GLY A 104 -7.87 10.55 -10.41
CA GLY A 104 -8.22 11.02 -11.76
C GLY A 104 -7.31 10.46 -12.86
N ASP A 105 -6.62 9.36 -12.60
CA ASP A 105 -5.67 8.75 -13.53
C ASP A 105 -6.36 7.73 -14.44
N ARG A 106 -5.85 7.58 -15.66
CA ARG A 106 -6.30 6.53 -16.58
C ARG A 106 -5.42 5.29 -16.55
N ARG A 107 -4.12 5.48 -16.28
CA ARG A 107 -3.13 4.42 -16.34
C ARG A 107 -2.50 4.19 -14.97
N VAL A 108 -2.26 2.93 -14.68
CA VAL A 108 -1.65 2.48 -13.43
C VAL A 108 -0.46 1.57 -13.70
N ARG A 109 0.48 1.59 -12.78
CA ARG A 109 1.55 0.60 -12.68
C ARG A 109 1.26 -0.27 -11.45
N ILE A 110 1.20 -1.56 -11.68
CA ILE A 110 0.94 -2.58 -10.66
C ILE A 110 2.21 -3.40 -10.50
N ARG A 111 2.65 -3.60 -9.27
CA ARG A 111 3.68 -4.56 -8.88
C ARG A 111 3.08 -5.50 -7.85
N LEU A 112 3.22 -6.80 -8.09
CA LEU A 112 2.92 -7.84 -7.12
C LEU A 112 4.21 -8.60 -6.88
N GLU A 113 4.74 -8.53 -5.66
CA GLU A 113 6.10 -8.95 -5.33
C GLU A 113 6.08 -9.98 -4.20
N ALA A 114 6.77 -11.11 -4.40
CA ALA A 114 7.12 -12.07 -3.36
C ALA A 114 8.41 -11.61 -2.68
N VAL A 115 8.28 -10.97 -1.52
CA VAL A 115 9.42 -10.36 -0.82
C VAL A 115 9.95 -11.30 0.26
N GLU A 116 11.22 -11.69 0.14
CA GLU A 116 11.92 -12.58 1.08
C GLU A 116 13.13 -11.90 1.75
N THR A 117 13.44 -10.69 1.31
CA THR A 117 14.63 -9.97 1.74
C THR A 117 14.28 -8.72 2.54
N ASP A 118 15.30 -8.12 3.15
CA ASP A 118 15.21 -6.84 3.83
C ASP A 118 15.26 -5.63 2.87
N ALA A 119 14.92 -5.82 1.60
CA ALA A 119 14.78 -4.70 0.68
C ALA A 119 13.78 -3.68 1.26
N CYS A 120 14.07 -2.39 1.12
CA CYS A 120 13.23 -1.30 1.63
C CYS A 120 13.01 -1.29 3.15
N ARG A 121 13.97 -1.84 3.95
CA ARG A 121 13.89 -1.89 5.43
C ARG A 121 14.04 -0.53 6.13
N LYS A 122 14.48 0.51 5.41
CA LYS A 122 14.61 1.87 5.97
C LYS A 122 13.31 2.64 5.77
N PHE A 123 12.89 3.41 6.76
CA PHE A 123 11.76 4.32 6.62
C PHE A 123 12.04 5.37 5.54
N HIS A 124 11.11 5.49 4.60
CA HIS A 124 11.22 6.40 3.45
C HIS A 124 9.84 6.83 2.96
N ALA A 125 9.83 7.82 2.08
CA ALA A 125 8.69 8.17 1.24
C ALA A 125 9.12 8.05 -0.22
N ASP A 126 8.25 7.50 -1.06
CA ASP A 126 8.52 7.24 -2.46
C ASP A 126 8.46 8.50 -3.33
N PHE A 127 9.12 8.45 -4.47
CA PHE A 127 9.09 9.53 -5.45
C PHE A 127 7.95 9.29 -6.46
N VAL A 128 6.73 9.33 -5.97
CA VAL A 128 5.45 9.21 -6.70
C VAL A 128 4.48 10.28 -6.21
N THR A 129 3.31 10.41 -6.83
CA THR A 129 2.22 11.27 -6.33
C THR A 129 1.55 10.63 -5.11
N VAL A 130 0.87 9.52 -5.32
CA VAL A 130 0.27 8.66 -4.29
C VAL A 130 0.58 7.21 -4.64
N ARG A 131 0.90 6.42 -3.62
CA ARG A 131 1.13 4.98 -3.73
C ARG A 131 0.07 4.22 -2.94
N THR A 132 -0.56 3.24 -3.56
CA THR A 132 -1.36 2.25 -2.86
C THR A 132 -0.49 1.05 -2.51
N ILE A 133 -0.55 0.60 -1.26
CA ILE A 133 0.14 -0.61 -0.77
C ILE A 133 -0.86 -1.49 -0.02
N THR A 134 -0.84 -2.78 -0.29
CA THR A 134 -1.46 -3.81 0.56
C THR A 134 -0.57 -5.04 0.63
N THR A 135 -0.52 -5.69 1.78
CA THR A 135 0.14 -6.99 1.95
C THR A 135 -0.94 -8.04 1.98
N TYR A 136 -0.88 -9.00 1.07
CA TYR A 136 -1.82 -10.11 1.03
C TYR A 136 -1.43 -11.25 1.98
N ARG A 137 -0.13 -11.51 2.15
CA ARG A 137 0.40 -12.58 3.00
C ARG A 137 1.69 -12.12 3.69
N GLY A 138 1.93 -12.60 4.91
CA GLY A 138 3.11 -12.27 5.72
C GLY A 138 2.95 -10.98 6.52
N TYR A 139 4.05 -10.43 7.03
CA TYR A 139 4.07 -9.20 7.82
C TYR A 139 3.62 -8.00 7.00
N GLY A 140 2.83 -7.11 7.60
CA GLY A 140 2.32 -5.91 6.95
C GLY A 140 3.37 -4.82 6.74
N THR A 141 3.04 -3.83 5.92
CA THR A 141 3.87 -2.65 5.74
C THR A 141 3.89 -1.85 7.03
N GLN A 142 5.07 -1.47 7.48
CA GLN A 142 5.28 -0.64 8.66
C GLN A 142 5.32 0.84 8.29
N TRP A 143 4.79 1.69 9.16
CA TRP A 143 4.81 3.13 8.98
C TRP A 143 5.03 3.87 10.31
N GLN A 144 5.53 5.09 10.22
CA GLN A 144 5.69 6.01 11.33
C GLN A 144 5.57 7.46 10.85
N ARG A 145 5.43 8.40 11.79
CA ARG A 145 5.54 9.83 11.48
C ARG A 145 6.99 10.20 11.19
N ALA A 146 7.20 11.12 10.26
CA ALA A 146 8.55 11.59 9.90
C ALA A 146 9.22 12.38 11.04
N ASP A 147 8.41 13.02 11.92
CA ASP A 147 8.87 13.75 13.10
C ASP A 147 8.95 12.86 14.36
N ALA A 148 8.74 11.56 14.20
CA ALA A 148 8.80 10.61 15.30
C ALA A 148 10.24 10.49 15.83
N PRO A 149 10.48 10.62 17.15
CA PRO A 149 11.77 10.29 17.71
C PRO A 149 12.09 8.81 17.53
N ASP A 150 13.38 8.46 17.52
CA ASP A 150 13.88 7.10 17.23
C ASP A 150 13.26 5.98 18.10
N ASN A 151 12.58 6.32 19.19
CA ASN A 151 11.97 5.39 20.15
C ASN A 151 10.44 5.30 20.05
N GLN A 152 9.82 5.87 19.02
CA GLN A 152 8.35 5.78 18.88
C GLN A 152 7.87 4.43 18.40
N THR A 153 6.61 4.12 18.76
CA THR A 153 5.93 2.91 18.33
C THR A 153 5.82 2.86 16.80
N ILE A 154 6.43 1.86 16.20
CA ILE A 154 6.25 1.54 14.79
C ILE A 154 4.85 0.97 14.63
N ASN A 155 4.08 1.56 13.74
CA ASN A 155 2.76 1.04 13.37
C ASN A 155 2.91 0.03 12.23
N GLU A 156 2.04 -0.98 12.20
CA GLU A 156 1.99 -1.97 11.14
C GLU A 156 0.56 -2.10 10.59
N MET A 157 0.43 -2.09 9.28
CA MET A 157 -0.82 -2.41 8.60
C MET A 157 -0.97 -3.92 8.55
N ARG A 158 -2.05 -4.45 9.13
CA ARG A 158 -2.34 -5.89 9.06
C ARG A 158 -2.52 -6.35 7.61
N PRO A 159 -2.21 -7.63 7.30
CA PRO A 159 -2.49 -8.19 5.97
C PRO A 159 -3.95 -7.93 5.55
N GLY A 160 -4.14 -7.59 4.29
CA GLY A 160 -5.42 -7.18 3.73
C GLY A 160 -5.74 -5.69 3.85
N THR A 161 -5.16 -4.98 4.83
CA THR A 161 -5.31 -3.52 4.97
C THR A 161 -4.73 -2.81 3.75
N VAL A 162 -5.41 -1.77 3.27
CA VAL A 162 -4.97 -0.95 2.13
C VAL A 162 -4.54 0.42 2.62
N GLY A 163 -3.31 0.81 2.33
CA GLY A 163 -2.79 2.15 2.61
C GLY A 163 -2.57 2.96 1.34
N LEU A 164 -3.03 4.21 1.33
CA LEU A 164 -2.67 5.21 0.33
C LEU A 164 -1.68 6.19 0.96
N PHE A 165 -0.46 6.24 0.46
CA PHE A 165 0.61 7.09 0.94
C PHE A 165 0.86 8.23 -0.04
N LYS A 166 0.83 9.49 0.42
CA LYS A 166 1.35 10.61 -0.39
C LYS A 166 2.85 10.45 -0.58
N GLY A 167 3.28 10.56 -1.81
CA GLY A 167 4.68 10.52 -2.18
C GLY A 167 5.26 11.91 -2.39
N ARG A 168 6.56 11.97 -2.60
CA ARG A 168 7.35 13.20 -2.68
C ARG A 168 7.07 14.06 -3.91
N LEU A 169 6.39 13.52 -4.94
CA LEU A 169 5.94 14.34 -6.09
C LEU A 169 4.72 15.19 -5.74
N LEU A 170 3.87 14.74 -4.82
CA LEU A 170 2.70 15.49 -4.37
C LEU A 170 3.02 16.29 -3.09
N GLN A 171 3.76 15.71 -2.17
CA GLN A 171 4.16 16.28 -0.89
C GLN A 171 5.69 16.12 -0.75
N PRO A 172 6.50 17.16 -1.03
CA PRO A 172 7.97 17.04 -1.01
C PRO A 172 8.55 16.53 0.31
N GLU A 173 7.91 16.86 1.43
CA GLU A 173 8.25 16.40 2.78
C GLU A 173 7.04 15.72 3.44
N PRO A 174 6.71 14.46 3.07
CA PRO A 174 5.59 13.74 3.69
C PRO A 174 5.81 13.57 5.18
N SER A 175 4.75 13.78 5.96
CA SER A 175 4.78 13.61 7.42
C SER A 175 4.70 12.14 7.86
N VAL A 176 4.51 11.21 6.91
CA VAL A 176 4.45 9.77 7.14
C VAL A 176 5.49 9.08 6.27
N LEU A 177 6.27 8.21 6.90
CA LEU A 177 7.25 7.34 6.24
C LEU A 177 6.81 5.88 6.39
N HIS A 178 7.15 5.05 5.42
CA HIS A 178 6.85 3.61 5.47
C HIS A 178 8.09 2.77 5.13
N ARG A 179 8.00 1.47 5.42
CA ARG A 179 9.03 0.50 5.11
C ARG A 179 8.48 -0.92 4.99
N SER A 180 9.23 -1.80 4.35
CA SER A 180 9.10 -3.24 4.60
C SER A 180 9.63 -3.57 6.00
N PRO A 181 8.95 -4.42 6.78
CA PRO A 181 9.52 -4.95 8.00
C PRO A 181 10.77 -5.78 7.66
N PRO A 182 11.79 -5.83 8.55
CA PRO A 182 12.92 -6.72 8.38
C PRO A 182 12.46 -8.17 8.55
N ILE A 183 12.69 -9.01 7.54
CA ILE A 183 12.23 -10.41 7.47
C ILE A 183 13.32 -11.42 7.09
N ALA A 184 14.51 -10.97 6.64
CA ALA A 184 15.57 -11.85 6.13
C ALA A 184 15.92 -13.02 7.06
N ASP A 185 15.88 -12.80 8.38
CA ASP A 185 16.23 -13.85 9.37
C ASP A 185 14.99 -14.58 9.91
N SER A 186 13.79 -14.27 9.40
CA SER A 186 12.53 -14.84 9.93
C SER A 186 12.10 -16.14 9.24
N GLY A 187 12.68 -16.44 8.07
CA GLY A 187 12.22 -17.54 7.20
C GLY A 187 10.82 -17.31 6.64
N GLN A 188 10.35 -16.08 6.62
CA GLN A 188 9.03 -15.72 6.11
C GLN A 188 9.12 -14.90 4.83
N SER A 189 8.20 -15.17 3.92
CA SER A 189 7.99 -14.40 2.71
C SER A 189 6.71 -13.56 2.83
N ARG A 190 6.63 -12.49 2.05
CA ARG A 190 5.48 -11.59 1.98
C ARG A 190 4.99 -11.52 0.53
N LEU A 191 3.68 -11.47 0.33
CA LEU A 191 3.09 -11.11 -0.96
C LEU A 191 2.55 -9.67 -0.86
N VAL A 192 3.18 -8.75 -1.59
CA VAL A 192 2.91 -7.32 -1.49
C VAL A 192 2.45 -6.77 -2.83
N LEU A 193 1.31 -6.09 -2.82
CA LEU A 193 0.82 -5.32 -3.97
C LEU A 193 1.18 -3.85 -3.80
N VAL A 194 1.70 -3.27 -4.86
CA VAL A 194 1.94 -1.82 -5.00
C VAL A 194 1.26 -1.33 -6.26
N ILE A 195 0.52 -0.21 -6.16
CA ILE A 195 -0.09 0.46 -7.29
C ILE A 195 0.34 1.92 -7.29
N ASP A 196 0.88 2.36 -8.41
CA ASP A 196 1.30 3.74 -8.65
C ASP A 196 0.57 4.31 -9.87
N SER A 197 0.34 5.62 -9.87
CA SER A 197 -0.11 6.36 -11.05
C SER A 197 1.00 6.43 -12.10
N ILE A 198 0.63 6.28 -13.37
CA ILE A 198 1.51 6.60 -14.50
C ILE A 198 0.99 7.92 -15.07
N GLY A 199 1.74 9.00 -14.88
CA GLY A 199 1.38 10.29 -15.44
C GLY A 199 1.14 10.18 -16.95
N SER A 200 0.10 10.87 -17.44
CA SER A 200 -0.09 11.08 -18.88
C SER A 200 1.10 11.91 -19.36
N GLY A 201 2.04 11.26 -20.08
CA GLY A 201 3.16 11.94 -20.74
C GLY A 201 2.66 12.87 -21.84
#